data_652102ea7bbccb06adcae078d835b35f
#
_entry.id   652102ea7bbccb06adcae078d835b35f
#
_cell.length_a   1.000
_cell.length_b   1.000
_cell.length_c   1.000
_cell.angle_alpha   90.00
_cell.angle_beta   90.00
_cell.angle_gamma   90.00
#
_symmetry.space_group_name_H-M   'P 1'
#
loop_
_entity.id
_entity.type
_entity.pdbx_description
1 polymer ?
#
loop_
_entity_poly.entity_id
_entity_poly.type
_entity_poly.pdbx_seq_one_letter_code
_entity_poly.pdbx_strand_id
1 'polypeptide(L)'
;MTIFLDIDGVLNQLQGNYHLEDTCISNLSLLCNKLNADIVLTSSWRLGYTNIGKSSPQIEKLKKKLSQQGLTIKGRTKNLNNRVKEITQYILDHNISTNDYIILDDDQTEFTTPITNLYIVNNKTGLTKQDVKTLLKRYR
;
A
#
# COMPACT_ATOMS: atom_id res chain seq x y z
N MET A 1 2.00 -12.77 -3.87
CA MET A 1 1.11 -11.90 -3.05
C MET A 1 1.30 -10.45 -3.46
N THR A 2 0.22 -9.72 -3.62
CA THR A 2 0.23 -8.29 -3.94
C THR A 2 -0.34 -7.49 -2.77
N ILE A 3 0.36 -6.43 -2.36
CA ILE A 3 -0.16 -5.49 -1.39
C ILE A 3 -0.53 -4.20 -2.12
N PHE A 4 -1.82 -3.90 -2.18
CA PHE A 4 -2.32 -2.61 -2.64
C PHE A 4 -2.15 -1.62 -1.50
N LEU A 5 -1.30 -0.64 -1.69
CA LEU A 5 -0.79 0.19 -0.60
C LEU A 5 -1.22 1.64 -0.77
N ASP A 6 -1.98 2.13 0.20
CA ASP A 6 -2.15 3.56 0.45
C ASP A 6 -0.96 4.07 1.28
N ILE A 7 -0.67 5.36 1.17
CA ILE A 7 0.49 5.96 1.84
C ILE A 7 0.08 6.77 3.05
N ASP A 8 -0.73 7.82 2.84
CA ASP A 8 -1.12 8.71 3.94
C ASP A 8 -2.05 7.97 4.91
N GLY A 9 -1.68 7.97 6.19
CA GLY A 9 -2.39 7.24 7.23
C GLY A 9 -1.98 5.76 7.35
N VAL A 10 -1.14 5.24 6.45
CA VAL A 10 -0.60 3.87 6.48
C VAL A 10 0.90 3.87 6.74
N LEU A 11 1.67 4.61 5.95
CA LEU A 11 3.12 4.76 6.14
C LEU A 11 3.50 6.03 6.88
N ASN A 12 2.51 6.78 7.34
CA ASN A 12 2.68 7.96 8.18
C ASN A 12 1.43 8.13 9.06
N GLN A 13 1.52 9.07 9.98
CA GLN A 13 0.37 9.53 10.76
C GLN A 13 -0.31 10.65 9.96
N LEU A 14 -1.62 10.60 9.81
CA LEU A 14 -2.36 11.56 8.99
C LEU A 14 -2.16 13.01 9.46
N GLN A 15 -1.96 13.21 10.77
CA GLN A 15 -1.72 14.53 11.36
C GLN A 15 -0.23 14.90 11.46
N GLY A 16 0.66 14.10 10.89
CA GLY A 16 2.12 14.24 11.00
C GLY A 16 2.78 14.96 9.82
N ASN A 17 2.11 15.90 9.16
CA ASN A 17 2.64 16.66 8.01
C ASN A 17 3.08 15.77 6.84
N TYR A 18 2.46 14.59 6.71
CA TYR A 18 2.73 13.63 5.64
C TYR A 18 4.18 13.12 5.58
N HIS A 19 4.92 13.23 6.68
CA HIS A 19 6.26 12.65 6.77
C HIS A 19 6.19 11.15 6.91
N LEU A 20 6.94 10.43 6.06
CA LEU A 20 7.02 8.98 6.12
C LEU A 20 7.67 8.55 7.45
N GLU A 21 7.02 7.61 8.14
CA GLU A 21 7.50 7.08 9.42
C GLU A 21 8.34 5.82 9.18
N ASP A 22 9.57 5.85 9.64
CA ASP A 22 10.49 4.72 9.45
C ASP A 22 9.97 3.44 10.11
N THR A 23 9.27 3.55 11.23
CA THR A 23 8.65 2.39 11.88
C THR A 23 7.56 1.76 11.03
N CYS A 24 6.72 2.58 10.37
CA CYS A 24 5.69 2.08 9.47
C CYS A 24 6.31 1.37 8.27
N ILE A 25 7.37 1.92 7.71
CA ILE A 25 8.09 1.31 6.59
C ILE A 25 8.73 -0.01 7.01
N SER A 26 9.33 -0.07 8.21
CA SER A 26 9.89 -1.31 8.75
C SER A 26 8.82 -2.38 8.94
N ASN A 27 7.63 -1.99 9.41
CA ASN A 27 6.50 -2.91 9.55
C ASN A 27 6.01 -3.42 8.20
N LEU A 28 5.95 -2.54 7.20
CA LEU A 28 5.62 -2.95 5.83
C LEU A 28 6.65 -3.94 5.29
N SER A 29 7.93 -3.67 5.53
CA SER A 29 9.03 -4.56 5.12
C SER A 29 8.86 -5.96 5.72
N LEU A 30 8.57 -6.01 7.02
CA LEU A 30 8.35 -7.29 7.70
C LEU A 30 7.18 -8.05 7.06
N LEU A 31 6.07 -7.37 6.79
CA LEU A 31 4.90 -7.98 6.16
C LEU A 31 5.22 -8.49 4.75
N CYS A 32 5.84 -7.66 3.92
CA CYS A 32 6.20 -8.03 2.56
C CYS A 32 7.15 -9.23 2.52
N ASN A 33 8.15 -9.24 3.40
CA ASN A 33 9.12 -10.33 3.43
C ASN A 33 8.45 -11.65 3.87
N LYS A 34 7.59 -11.61 4.87
CA LYS A 34 6.90 -12.81 5.35
C LYS A 34 5.91 -13.38 4.35
N LEU A 35 5.27 -12.53 3.56
CA LEU A 35 4.29 -12.93 2.55
C LEU A 35 4.87 -13.05 1.15
N ASN A 36 6.13 -12.71 0.97
CA ASN A 36 6.77 -12.60 -0.36
C ASN A 36 5.91 -11.73 -1.29
N ALA A 37 5.62 -10.52 -0.84
CA ALA A 37 4.64 -9.66 -1.48
C ALA A 37 5.28 -8.54 -2.30
N ASP A 38 4.63 -8.21 -3.41
CA ASP A 38 4.91 -7.03 -4.22
C ASP A 38 4.03 -5.87 -3.78
N ILE A 39 4.51 -4.65 -3.99
CA ILE A 39 3.80 -3.41 -3.65
C ILE A 39 3.23 -2.76 -4.89
N VAL A 40 1.94 -2.44 -4.86
CA VAL A 40 1.23 -1.68 -5.89
C VAL A 40 0.60 -0.46 -5.22
N LEU A 41 0.94 0.75 -5.68
CA LEU A 41 0.41 1.99 -5.10
C LEU A 41 -1.03 2.22 -5.51
N THR A 42 -1.86 2.60 -4.53
CA THR A 42 -3.26 2.99 -4.72
C THR A 42 -3.54 4.40 -4.24
N SER A 43 -2.62 4.99 -3.49
CA SER A 43 -2.70 6.36 -2.96
C SER A 43 -2.68 7.40 -4.08
N SER A 44 -3.14 8.62 -3.81
CA SER A 44 -2.98 9.76 -4.71
C SER A 44 -1.50 10.04 -5.03
N TRP A 45 -0.58 9.61 -4.19
CA TRP A 45 0.86 9.66 -4.47
C TRP A 45 1.21 8.93 -5.78
N ARG A 46 0.42 7.92 -6.18
CA ARG A 46 0.65 7.16 -7.41
C ARG A 46 0.68 8.00 -8.67
N LEU A 47 0.03 9.16 -8.65
CA LEU A 47 -0.01 10.07 -9.80
C LEU A 47 1.36 10.64 -10.12
N GLY A 48 2.28 10.68 -9.15
CA GLY A 48 3.66 11.07 -9.35
C GLY A 48 4.61 9.93 -9.68
N TYR A 49 4.09 8.69 -9.71
CA TYR A 49 4.91 7.50 -9.97
C TYR A 49 5.07 7.26 -11.48
N THR A 50 6.28 6.93 -11.88
CA THR A 50 6.58 6.36 -13.22
C THR A 50 7.60 5.24 -13.06
N ASN A 51 7.48 4.21 -13.88
CA ASN A 51 8.48 3.14 -13.96
C ASN A 51 9.57 3.41 -15.01
N ILE A 52 9.49 4.55 -15.72
CA ILE A 52 10.46 4.99 -16.71
C ILE A 52 10.99 6.36 -16.28
N GLY A 53 12.30 6.44 -15.98
CA GLY A 53 12.92 7.67 -15.54
C GLY A 53 12.56 8.04 -14.10
N LYS A 54 12.63 9.34 -13.78
CA LYS A 54 12.35 9.83 -12.43
C LYS A 54 10.87 10.07 -12.20
N SER A 55 10.38 9.59 -11.07
CA SER A 55 9.08 9.95 -10.53
C SER A 55 9.11 11.34 -9.88
N SER A 56 7.99 11.81 -9.32
CA SER A 56 7.95 13.05 -8.55
C SER A 56 8.93 12.99 -7.36
N PRO A 57 9.39 14.14 -6.83
CA PRO A 57 10.29 14.15 -5.65
C PRO A 57 9.73 13.37 -4.45
N GLN A 58 8.42 13.46 -4.24
CA GLN A 58 7.72 12.74 -3.16
C GLN A 58 7.86 11.22 -3.34
N ILE A 59 7.62 10.73 -4.55
CA ILE A 59 7.74 9.31 -4.87
C ILE A 59 9.20 8.86 -4.85
N GLU A 60 10.14 9.67 -5.31
CA GLU A 60 11.57 9.33 -5.26
C GLU A 60 12.03 9.15 -3.81
N LYS A 61 11.55 10.00 -2.89
CA LYS A 61 11.83 9.85 -1.46
C LYS A 61 11.25 8.55 -0.90
N LEU A 62 10.02 8.21 -1.30
CA LEU A 62 9.38 6.95 -0.91
C LEU A 62 10.18 5.75 -1.42
N LYS A 63 10.55 5.75 -2.71
CA LYS A 63 11.36 4.68 -3.31
C LYS A 63 12.68 4.49 -2.57
N LYS A 64 13.34 5.59 -2.20
CA LYS A 64 14.61 5.53 -1.46
C LYS A 64 14.43 4.86 -0.10
N LYS A 65 13.40 5.27 0.65
CA LYS A 65 13.11 4.67 1.96
C LYS A 65 12.76 3.19 1.86
N LEU A 66 11.97 2.82 0.85
CA LEU A 66 11.61 1.42 0.61
C LEU A 66 12.85 0.60 0.21
N SER A 67 13.71 1.12 -0.65
CA SER A 67 14.90 0.41 -1.10
C SER A 67 15.89 0.15 0.04
N GLN A 68 15.95 1.04 1.03
CA GLN A 68 16.76 0.84 2.24
C GLN A 68 16.29 -0.37 3.05
N GLN A 69 15.04 -0.78 2.88
CA GLN A 69 14.45 -1.97 3.51
C GLN A 69 14.35 -3.16 2.54
N GLY A 70 14.97 -3.05 1.36
CA GLY A 70 14.92 -4.10 0.35
C GLY A 70 13.60 -4.21 -0.40
N LEU A 71 12.79 -3.16 -0.39
CA LEU A 71 11.48 -3.13 -1.04
C LEU A 71 11.50 -2.27 -2.30
N THR A 72 10.70 -2.69 -3.28
CA THR A 72 10.49 -1.93 -4.52
C THR A 72 8.99 -1.83 -4.81
N ILE A 73 8.60 -0.76 -5.51
CA ILE A 73 7.25 -0.59 -6.01
C ILE A 73 7.14 -1.28 -7.36
N LYS A 74 6.23 -2.23 -7.50
CA LYS A 74 6.01 -2.96 -8.75
C LYS A 74 5.19 -2.16 -9.75
N GLY A 75 4.23 -1.37 -9.27
CA GLY A 75 3.36 -0.62 -10.14
C GLY A 75 2.38 0.25 -9.37
N ARG A 76 1.39 0.74 -10.09
CA ARG A 76 0.32 1.56 -9.55
C ARG A 76 -1.01 1.25 -10.23
N THR A 77 -2.12 1.55 -9.56
CA THR A 77 -3.44 1.47 -10.17
C THR A 77 -3.68 2.67 -11.10
N LYS A 78 -4.57 2.48 -12.05
CA LYS A 78 -5.02 3.56 -12.95
C LYS A 78 -5.88 4.56 -12.19
N ASN A 79 -5.96 5.80 -12.66
CA ASN A 79 -6.85 6.80 -12.08
C ASN A 79 -8.26 6.66 -12.72
N LEU A 80 -9.19 6.06 -11.99
CA LEU A 80 -10.57 5.85 -12.43
C LEU A 80 -11.58 6.60 -11.54
N ASN A 81 -11.10 7.51 -10.70
CA ASN A 81 -11.90 8.30 -9.74
C ASN A 81 -12.72 7.45 -8.75
N ASN A 82 -12.31 6.20 -8.53
CA ASN A 82 -12.97 5.31 -7.57
C ASN A 82 -11.96 4.25 -7.13
N ARG A 83 -11.65 4.20 -5.84
CA ARG A 83 -10.63 3.31 -5.29
C ARG A 83 -10.95 1.83 -5.56
N VAL A 84 -12.21 1.43 -5.37
CA VAL A 84 -12.61 0.04 -5.59
C VAL A 84 -12.45 -0.34 -7.07
N LYS A 85 -12.88 0.53 -7.98
CA LYS A 85 -12.73 0.29 -9.43
C LYS A 85 -11.27 0.21 -9.84
N GLU A 86 -10.44 1.08 -9.30
CA GLU A 86 -8.99 1.12 -9.58
C GLU A 86 -8.31 -0.19 -9.19
N ILE A 87 -8.58 -0.67 -7.99
CA ILE A 87 -8.02 -1.93 -7.48
C ILE A 87 -8.59 -3.12 -8.25
N THR A 88 -9.90 -3.17 -8.45
CA THR A 88 -10.56 -4.26 -9.19
C THR A 88 -10.03 -4.37 -10.60
N GLN A 89 -9.82 -3.24 -11.28
CA GLN A 89 -9.27 -3.25 -12.64
C GLN A 89 -7.85 -3.80 -12.67
N TYR A 90 -7.03 -3.43 -11.69
CA TYR A 90 -5.66 -3.97 -11.58
C TYR A 90 -5.69 -5.49 -11.37
N ILE A 91 -6.56 -5.96 -10.48
CA ILE A 91 -6.74 -7.40 -10.21
C ILE A 91 -7.10 -8.15 -11.49
N LEU A 92 -8.05 -7.62 -12.28
CA LEU A 92 -8.47 -8.23 -13.54
C LEU A 92 -7.34 -8.21 -14.58
N ASP A 93 -6.68 -7.08 -14.75
CA ASP A 93 -5.62 -6.91 -15.75
C ASP A 93 -4.42 -7.82 -15.49
N HIS A 94 -4.18 -8.17 -14.22
CA HIS A 94 -3.00 -8.96 -13.81
C HIS A 94 -3.36 -10.38 -13.35
N ASN A 95 -4.63 -10.78 -13.50
CA ASN A 95 -5.12 -12.12 -13.13
C ASN A 95 -4.76 -12.50 -11.68
N ILE A 96 -4.98 -11.58 -10.75
CA ILE A 96 -4.66 -11.81 -9.34
C ILE A 96 -5.81 -12.57 -8.67
N SER A 97 -5.47 -13.72 -8.03
CA SER A 97 -6.44 -14.52 -7.28
C SER A 97 -6.85 -13.82 -5.99
N THR A 98 -8.08 -14.09 -5.53
CA THR A 98 -8.61 -13.59 -4.24
C THR A 98 -7.70 -13.97 -3.07
N ASN A 99 -6.98 -15.07 -3.15
CA ASN A 99 -6.06 -15.50 -2.10
C ASN A 99 -4.69 -14.84 -2.18
N ASP A 100 -4.48 -13.94 -3.14
CA ASP A 100 -3.14 -13.47 -3.51
C ASP A 100 -2.98 -11.95 -3.42
N TYR A 101 -3.87 -11.28 -2.71
CA TYR A 101 -3.72 -9.85 -2.46
C TYR A 101 -4.28 -9.42 -1.10
N ILE A 102 -3.78 -8.28 -0.63
CA ILE A 102 -4.26 -7.57 0.56
C ILE A 102 -4.34 -6.10 0.18
N ILE A 103 -5.33 -5.39 0.72
CA ILE A 103 -5.48 -3.94 0.55
C ILE A 103 -5.22 -3.28 1.89
N LEU A 104 -4.25 -2.38 1.94
CA LEU A 104 -3.95 -1.56 3.12
C LEU A 104 -4.37 -0.13 2.85
N ASP A 105 -5.35 0.35 3.59
CA ASP A 105 -5.87 1.71 3.47
C ASP A 105 -6.32 2.21 4.85
N ASP A 106 -6.38 3.51 5.05
CA ASP A 106 -6.85 4.10 6.31
C ASP A 106 -8.27 4.65 6.22
N ASP A 107 -8.80 4.79 5.01
CA ASP A 107 -10.06 5.49 4.77
C ASP A 107 -11.16 4.54 4.27
N GLN A 108 -11.98 4.07 5.20
CA GLN A 108 -13.12 3.20 4.90
C GLN A 108 -14.08 3.85 3.90
N THR A 109 -14.19 5.17 3.86
CA THR A 109 -15.14 5.88 3.01
C THR A 109 -14.79 5.81 1.52
N GLU A 110 -13.54 5.51 1.18
CA GLU A 110 -13.11 5.28 -0.21
C GLU A 110 -13.67 3.96 -0.77
N PHE A 111 -14.16 3.08 0.09
CA PHE A 111 -14.64 1.75 -0.28
C PHE A 111 -16.16 1.70 -0.19
N THR A 112 -16.83 2.39 -1.13
CA THR A 112 -18.30 2.51 -1.20
C THR A 112 -18.98 1.23 -1.66
N THR A 113 -18.25 0.36 -2.36
CA THR A 113 -18.70 -0.98 -2.77
C THR A 113 -17.84 -2.01 -2.01
N PRO A 114 -18.43 -3.10 -1.51
CA PRO A 114 -17.66 -4.13 -0.81
C PRO A 114 -16.54 -4.70 -1.68
N ILE A 115 -15.37 -4.89 -1.07
CA ILE A 115 -14.22 -5.54 -1.70
C ILE A 115 -13.57 -6.46 -0.66
N THR A 116 -13.07 -7.62 -1.11
CA THR A 116 -12.42 -8.58 -0.21
C THR A 116 -11.01 -8.14 0.16
N ASN A 117 -10.52 -8.64 1.29
CA ASN A 117 -9.13 -8.48 1.76
C ASN A 117 -8.74 -7.03 2.05
N LEU A 118 -9.72 -6.20 2.39
CA LEU A 118 -9.48 -4.84 2.85
C LEU A 118 -9.12 -4.86 4.34
N TYR A 119 -8.00 -4.21 4.68
CA TYR A 119 -7.58 -4.01 6.05
C TYR A 119 -7.45 -2.51 6.30
N ILE A 120 -8.23 -1.99 7.24
CA ILE A 120 -8.22 -0.56 7.58
C ILE A 120 -7.20 -0.32 8.69
N VAL A 121 -6.19 0.48 8.36
CA VAL A 121 -5.13 0.90 9.28
C VAL A 121 -5.60 2.13 10.05
N ASN A 122 -5.26 2.20 11.33
CA ASN A 122 -5.54 3.39 12.14
C ASN A 122 -4.61 4.53 11.71
N ASN A 123 -5.16 5.59 11.12
CA ASN A 123 -4.38 6.70 10.59
C ASN A 123 -3.71 7.57 11.66
N LYS A 124 -4.02 7.38 12.93
CA LYS A 124 -3.32 8.05 14.04
C LYS A 124 -1.96 7.42 14.34
N THR A 125 -1.79 6.16 13.97
CA THR A 125 -0.55 5.41 14.22
C THR A 125 0.19 5.04 12.94
N GLY A 126 -0.52 4.92 11.81
CA GLY A 126 -0.02 4.22 10.65
C GLY A 126 0.10 2.72 10.92
N LEU A 127 0.74 2.00 10.02
CA LEU A 127 0.90 0.54 10.11
C LEU A 127 1.77 0.15 11.30
N THR A 128 1.19 -0.60 12.25
CA THR A 128 1.86 -1.03 13.47
C THR A 128 2.35 -2.48 13.36
N LYS A 129 3.21 -2.87 14.30
CA LYS A 129 3.67 -4.25 14.42
C LYS A 129 2.49 -5.19 14.75
N GLN A 130 1.51 -4.72 15.52
CA GLN A 130 0.31 -5.50 15.82
C GLN A 130 -0.53 -5.73 14.57
N ASP A 131 -0.63 -4.74 13.68
CA ASP A 131 -1.29 -4.91 12.38
C ASP A 131 -0.63 -6.02 11.57
N VAL A 132 0.70 -6.04 11.54
CA VAL A 132 1.46 -7.09 10.83
C VAL A 132 1.14 -8.46 11.42
N LYS A 133 1.12 -8.60 12.73
CA LYS A 133 0.76 -9.86 13.38
C LYS A 133 -0.64 -10.33 13.00
N THR A 134 -1.59 -9.42 12.99
CA THR A 134 -2.99 -9.71 12.61
C THR A 134 -3.07 -10.16 11.16
N LEU A 135 -2.39 -9.44 10.26
CA LEU A 135 -2.38 -9.77 8.83
C LEU A 135 -1.71 -11.11 8.55
N LEU A 136 -0.61 -11.41 9.22
CA LEU A 136 0.08 -12.70 9.06
C LEU A 136 -0.77 -13.88 9.51
N LYS A 137 -1.61 -13.70 10.54
CA LYS A 137 -2.57 -14.74 10.94
C LYS A 137 -3.63 -15.00 9.89
N ARG A 138 -4.06 -13.95 9.17
CA ARG A 138 -5.13 -14.06 8.16
C ARG A 138 -4.63 -14.63 6.84
N TYR A 139 -3.43 -14.26 6.42
CA TYR A 139 -2.98 -14.44 5.03
C TYR A 139 -1.75 -15.32 4.87
N ARG A 140 -1.17 -15.78 5.94
CA ARG A 140 0.03 -16.62 5.86
C ARG A 140 -0.30 -18.11 5.76
#